data_beb993b0c87703dc241058ce6c78c77c
#
_entry.id   beb993b0c87703dc241058ce6c78c77c
#
_cell.length_a   1.000
_cell.length_b   1.000
_cell.length_c   1.000
_cell.angle_alpha   90.00
_cell.angle_beta   90.00
_cell.angle_gamma   90.00
#
_symmetry.space_group_name_H-M   'P 1'
#
loop_
_entity.id
_entity.type
_entity.pdbx_description
1 polymer ?
#
loop_
_entity_poly.entity_id
_entity_poly.type
_entity_poly.pdbx_seq_one_letter_code
_entity_poly.pdbx_strand_id
1 'polypeptide(L)'
;HEDERALALVAKARDFDARDRRLLLALIGELLAGVLPRFRTLAEQGRCELAVSPYSHPILPLLFDFAAARASEPHSLRPHHAAYPGGAERVRWHLDRARQEFERVFGFAPRGCWPSEGAISHVAVRAIESAGFDWLATSVSVLKPSLRASGVELPEEGAEAERLLNRAFALPGSELECYFRHDGISDLVGFSYSRWHGDDAAANFAQELAQLAASTAGEPGRVLLVALDGENAWEYYPFNGWYFLRAMYTTLASHPDIRLVTLSEIVDEHHRAGIAPAPLKRVRAGSWVYGTLSTWMGDPDKNAGWDLLCEAKRAFDTVIASGRLDPAARARAEQQLAACEASDWFWWFGDYNPAGAVRD
;
A
#
# COMPACT_ATOMS: atom_id res chain seq x y z
N HIS A 1 1.43 7.61 -27.14
CA HIS A 1 1.80 8.74 -28.01
C HIS A 1 1.94 8.39 -29.51
N GLU A 2 1.73 7.11 -29.88
CA GLU A 2 1.93 6.63 -31.25
C GLU A 2 0.62 6.15 -31.92
N ASP A 3 -0.53 6.27 -31.25
CA ASP A 3 -1.82 5.92 -31.86
C ASP A 3 -2.21 6.98 -32.88
N GLU A 4 -2.34 6.57 -34.15
CA GLU A 4 -2.63 7.46 -35.27
C GLU A 4 -3.93 8.25 -35.09
N ARG A 5 -4.92 7.65 -34.40
CA ARG A 5 -6.19 8.30 -34.09
C ARG A 5 -6.01 9.44 -33.09
N ALA A 6 -5.15 9.23 -32.06
CA ALA A 6 -4.78 10.27 -31.10
C ALA A 6 -4.00 11.39 -31.77
N LEU A 7 -3.01 11.05 -32.62
CA LEU A 7 -2.23 12.02 -33.38
C LEU A 7 -3.10 12.84 -34.31
N ALA A 8 -4.13 12.25 -34.97
CA ALA A 8 -5.09 12.97 -35.82
C ALA A 8 -5.93 13.98 -35.03
N LEU A 9 -6.33 13.63 -33.78
CA LEU A 9 -7.02 14.57 -32.90
C LEU A 9 -6.10 15.73 -32.47
N VAL A 10 -4.83 15.44 -32.14
CA VAL A 10 -3.84 16.48 -31.84
C VAL A 10 -3.61 17.39 -33.02
N ALA A 11 -3.47 16.84 -34.23
CA ALA A 11 -3.28 17.63 -35.46
C ALA A 11 -4.49 18.49 -35.81
N LYS A 12 -5.71 18.03 -35.51
CA LYS A 12 -6.95 18.81 -35.69
C LYS A 12 -6.98 20.07 -34.82
N ALA A 13 -6.41 20.03 -33.62
CA ALA A 13 -6.15 21.09 -32.65
C ALA A 13 -7.39 21.85 -32.15
N ARG A 14 -8.45 22.07 -32.96
CA ARG A 14 -9.65 22.84 -32.61
C ARG A 14 -10.86 22.34 -33.40
N ASP A 15 -12.03 22.94 -33.11
CA ASP A 15 -13.30 22.64 -33.76
C ASP A 15 -13.71 21.16 -33.66
N PHE A 16 -13.49 20.60 -32.47
CA PHE A 16 -13.86 19.20 -32.16
C PHE A 16 -15.38 19.02 -32.18
N ASP A 17 -15.82 17.97 -32.85
CA ASP A 17 -17.23 17.61 -32.94
C ASP A 17 -17.59 16.38 -32.11
N ALA A 18 -18.85 15.95 -32.17
CA ALA A 18 -19.32 14.76 -31.44
C ALA A 18 -18.66 13.44 -31.88
N ARG A 19 -18.12 13.37 -33.11
CA ARG A 19 -17.40 12.22 -33.63
C ARG A 19 -16.01 12.15 -33.02
N ASP A 20 -15.30 13.26 -32.94
CA ASP A 20 -13.99 13.37 -32.27
C ASP A 20 -14.08 12.99 -30.80
N ARG A 21 -15.14 13.50 -30.13
CA ARG A 21 -15.39 13.15 -28.73
C ARG A 21 -15.61 11.63 -28.53
N ARG A 22 -16.43 10.99 -29.37
CA ARG A 22 -16.65 9.56 -29.32
C ARG A 22 -15.36 8.77 -29.57
N LEU A 23 -14.55 9.23 -30.53
CA LEU A 23 -13.27 8.62 -30.84
C LEU A 23 -12.32 8.70 -29.65
N LEU A 24 -12.20 9.86 -29.02
CA LEU A 24 -11.37 10.04 -27.82
C LEU A 24 -11.84 9.15 -26.67
N LEU A 25 -13.14 9.08 -26.40
CA LEU A 25 -13.70 8.22 -25.35
C LEU A 25 -13.46 6.73 -25.64
N ALA A 26 -13.55 6.32 -26.91
CA ALA A 26 -13.23 4.96 -27.31
C ALA A 26 -11.75 4.62 -27.07
N LEU A 27 -10.84 5.53 -27.46
CA LEU A 27 -9.40 5.38 -27.19
C LEU A 27 -9.09 5.27 -25.70
N ILE A 28 -9.70 6.12 -24.88
CA ILE A 28 -9.55 6.04 -23.43
C ILE A 28 -10.06 4.69 -22.91
N GLY A 29 -11.24 4.25 -23.37
CA GLY A 29 -11.80 2.95 -22.99
C GLY A 29 -10.89 1.76 -23.35
N GLU A 30 -10.30 1.77 -24.56
CA GLU A 30 -9.36 0.75 -25.02
C GLU A 30 -8.08 0.73 -24.15
N LEU A 31 -7.54 1.92 -23.80
CA LEU A 31 -6.37 2.03 -22.93
C LEU A 31 -6.66 1.47 -21.53
N LEU A 32 -7.79 1.86 -20.94
CA LEU A 32 -8.20 1.37 -19.62
C LEU A 32 -8.43 -0.14 -19.61
N ALA A 33 -9.12 -0.67 -20.62
CA ALA A 33 -9.34 -2.11 -20.77
C ALA A 33 -8.03 -2.89 -20.94
N GLY A 34 -7.00 -2.26 -21.49
CA GLY A 34 -5.68 -2.86 -21.69
C GLY A 34 -4.77 -2.89 -20.46
N VAL A 35 -5.09 -2.17 -19.38
CA VAL A 35 -4.20 -2.02 -18.21
C VAL A 35 -3.98 -3.36 -17.49
N LEU A 36 -5.05 -4.02 -17.03
CA LEU A 36 -4.95 -5.28 -16.31
C LEU A 36 -4.30 -6.41 -17.14
N PRO A 37 -4.66 -6.63 -18.43
CA PRO A 37 -3.97 -7.58 -19.28
C PRO A 37 -2.46 -7.31 -19.43
N ARG A 38 -2.04 -6.04 -19.49
CA ARG A 38 -0.60 -5.69 -19.55
C ARG A 38 0.13 -6.04 -18.27
N PHE A 39 -0.44 -5.70 -17.12
CA PHE A 39 0.15 -6.09 -15.83
C PHE A 39 0.27 -7.61 -15.70
N ARG A 40 -0.78 -8.35 -16.07
CA ARG A 40 -0.73 -9.80 -16.10
C ARG A 40 0.42 -10.31 -16.98
N THR A 41 0.51 -9.83 -18.22
CA THR A 41 1.57 -10.23 -19.15
C THR A 41 2.97 -9.93 -18.61
N LEU A 42 3.18 -8.75 -17.99
CA LEU A 42 4.47 -8.40 -17.40
C LEU A 42 4.83 -9.31 -16.22
N ALA A 43 3.84 -9.66 -15.39
CA ALA A 43 4.05 -10.60 -14.28
C ALA A 43 4.36 -12.01 -14.76
N GLU A 44 3.62 -12.54 -15.77
CA GLU A 44 3.86 -13.84 -16.39
C GLU A 44 5.26 -13.93 -17.06
N GLN A 45 5.78 -12.79 -17.53
CA GLN A 45 7.14 -12.67 -18.08
C GLN A 45 8.24 -12.48 -17.01
N GLY A 46 7.88 -12.44 -15.72
CA GLY A 46 8.81 -12.19 -14.62
C GLY A 46 9.41 -10.78 -14.63
N ARG A 47 8.74 -9.80 -15.24
CA ARG A 47 9.23 -8.41 -15.34
C ARG A 47 8.74 -7.51 -14.21
N CYS A 48 7.71 -7.92 -13.52
CA CYS A 48 7.22 -7.27 -12.30
C CYS A 48 6.54 -8.32 -11.42
N GLU A 49 6.38 -8.01 -10.16
CA GLU A 49 5.51 -8.72 -9.24
C GLU A 49 4.26 -7.90 -8.96
N LEU A 50 3.13 -8.56 -8.87
CA LEU A 50 1.87 -7.95 -8.48
C LEU A 50 1.54 -8.35 -7.04
N ALA A 51 1.31 -7.38 -6.19
CA ALA A 51 0.84 -7.55 -4.83
C ALA A 51 -0.62 -7.06 -4.70
N VAL A 52 -1.25 -7.34 -3.56
CA VAL A 52 -2.64 -6.96 -3.34
C VAL A 52 -2.81 -6.26 -2.00
N SER A 53 -3.73 -5.31 -1.93
CA SER A 53 -4.23 -4.74 -0.69
C SER A 53 -5.48 -5.49 -0.22
N PRO A 54 -5.83 -5.44 1.07
CA PRO A 54 -7.09 -5.99 1.57
C PRO A 54 -8.28 -5.45 0.76
N TYR A 55 -9.25 -6.32 0.46
CA TYR A 55 -10.42 -5.95 -0.34
C TYR A 55 -11.14 -4.76 0.27
N SER A 56 -11.59 -3.81 -0.55
CA SER A 56 -12.16 -2.52 -0.14
C SER A 56 -11.28 -1.63 0.74
N HIS A 57 -10.01 -1.96 0.92
CA HIS A 57 -9.02 -1.07 1.56
C HIS A 57 -9.33 -0.66 3.02
N PRO A 58 -9.71 -1.58 3.93
CA PRO A 58 -9.97 -1.25 5.34
C PRO A 58 -8.68 -1.12 6.14
N ILE A 59 -8.69 -0.30 7.20
CA ILE A 59 -7.59 -0.21 8.16
C ILE A 59 -7.63 -1.41 9.11
N LEU A 60 -6.92 -2.48 8.79
CA LEU A 60 -6.97 -3.76 9.51
C LEU A 60 -6.76 -3.64 11.02
N PRO A 61 -5.77 -2.86 11.53
CA PRO A 61 -5.59 -2.68 12.97
C PRO A 61 -6.84 -2.17 13.69
N LEU A 62 -7.59 -1.25 13.07
CA LEU A 62 -8.78 -0.65 13.66
C LEU A 62 -9.99 -1.56 13.58
N LEU A 63 -10.10 -2.40 12.55
CA LEU A 63 -11.13 -3.45 12.52
C LEU A 63 -10.92 -4.47 13.64
N PHE A 64 -9.67 -4.79 13.99
CA PHE A 64 -9.37 -5.71 15.08
C PHE A 64 -9.66 -5.09 16.45
N ASP A 65 -9.15 -3.88 16.68
CA ASP A 65 -9.18 -3.25 18.00
C ASP A 65 -9.02 -1.73 17.88
N PHE A 66 -9.99 -0.97 18.35
CA PHE A 66 -9.92 0.49 18.40
C PHE A 66 -8.81 1.00 19.33
N ALA A 67 -8.37 0.18 20.30
CA ALA A 67 -7.23 0.53 21.14
C ALA A 67 -5.90 0.58 20.37
N ALA A 68 -5.84 0.01 19.16
CA ALA A 68 -4.68 0.11 18.27
C ALA A 68 -4.27 1.57 17.99
N ALA A 69 -5.25 2.50 17.89
CA ALA A 69 -4.96 3.93 17.72
C ALA A 69 -4.10 4.51 18.84
N ARG A 70 -4.27 4.03 20.07
CA ARG A 70 -3.48 4.48 21.24
C ARG A 70 -2.08 3.90 21.31
N ALA A 71 -1.76 2.91 20.54
CA ALA A 71 -0.41 2.38 20.48
C ALA A 71 0.58 3.43 19.94
N SER A 72 0.17 4.22 18.98
CA SER A 72 0.97 5.31 18.41
C SER A 72 0.64 6.69 19.02
N GLU A 73 -0.60 6.90 19.44
CA GLU A 73 -1.08 8.15 20.06
C GLU A 73 -1.82 7.87 21.37
N PRO A 74 -1.11 7.85 22.53
CA PRO A 74 -1.70 7.41 23.82
C PRO A 74 -2.94 8.20 24.26
N HIS A 75 -3.07 9.44 23.81
CA HIS A 75 -4.19 10.34 24.15
C HIS A 75 -5.30 10.35 23.09
N SER A 76 -5.20 9.54 22.04
CA SER A 76 -6.23 9.45 21.00
C SER A 76 -7.60 9.14 21.60
N LEU A 77 -8.61 9.93 21.21
CA LEU A 77 -10.00 9.64 21.53
C LEU A 77 -10.46 8.38 20.80
N ARG A 78 -11.50 7.75 21.31
CA ARG A 78 -12.07 6.55 20.70
C ARG A 78 -13.55 6.73 20.45
N PRO A 79 -14.14 5.94 19.54
CA PRO A 79 -15.58 5.82 19.39
C PRO A 79 -16.28 5.45 20.71
N HIS A 80 -17.58 5.67 20.80
CA HIS A 80 -18.41 5.21 21.93
C HIS A 80 -18.45 3.70 22.02
N HIS A 81 -18.47 3.02 20.87
CA HIS A 81 -18.33 1.57 20.82
C HIS A 81 -16.93 1.13 21.22
N ALA A 82 -16.84 0.08 22.02
CA ALA A 82 -15.53 -0.42 22.51
C ALA A 82 -14.69 -1.08 21.41
N ALA A 83 -15.33 -1.71 20.41
CA ALA A 83 -14.70 -2.41 19.30
C ALA A 83 -15.67 -2.56 18.14
N TYR A 84 -15.11 -2.80 16.94
CA TYR A 84 -15.88 -3.14 15.76
C TYR A 84 -16.47 -4.56 15.87
N PRO A 85 -17.79 -4.76 15.66
CA PRO A 85 -18.43 -6.06 15.84
C PRO A 85 -17.88 -7.09 14.83
N GLY A 86 -17.36 -8.23 15.31
CA GLY A 86 -16.85 -9.29 14.46
C GLY A 86 -15.59 -8.91 13.65
N GLY A 87 -14.79 -7.96 14.15
CA GLY A 87 -13.67 -7.39 13.42
C GLY A 87 -12.65 -8.43 12.92
N ALA A 88 -12.30 -9.43 13.72
CA ALA A 88 -11.38 -10.48 13.30
C ALA A 88 -11.93 -11.33 12.13
N GLU A 89 -13.24 -11.55 12.08
CA GLU A 89 -13.89 -12.25 10.97
C GLU A 89 -13.92 -11.39 9.71
N ARG A 90 -14.16 -10.08 9.88
CA ARG A 90 -14.13 -9.14 8.76
C ARG A 90 -12.74 -8.99 8.18
N VAL A 91 -11.70 -8.92 9.01
CA VAL A 91 -10.30 -8.89 8.53
C VAL A 91 -10.00 -10.12 7.69
N ARG A 92 -10.35 -11.34 8.16
CA ARG A 92 -10.17 -12.56 7.36
C ARG A 92 -10.93 -12.49 6.04
N TRP A 93 -12.18 -12.06 6.09
CA TRP A 93 -13.01 -11.92 4.90
C TRP A 93 -12.37 -10.97 3.86
N HIS A 94 -11.84 -9.81 4.28
CA HIS A 94 -11.17 -8.86 3.39
C HIS A 94 -9.89 -9.42 2.77
N LEU A 95 -9.09 -10.16 3.54
CA LEU A 95 -7.87 -10.79 3.04
C LEU A 95 -8.19 -11.93 2.06
N ASP A 96 -9.12 -12.81 2.42
CA ASP A 96 -9.55 -13.93 1.55
C ASP A 96 -10.18 -13.41 0.26
N ARG A 97 -11.02 -12.39 0.36
CA ARG A 97 -11.67 -11.78 -0.80
C ARG A 97 -10.66 -11.09 -1.72
N ALA A 98 -9.67 -10.41 -1.18
CA ALA A 98 -8.59 -9.81 -1.94
C ALA A 98 -7.83 -10.85 -2.76
N ARG A 99 -7.46 -11.99 -2.16
CA ARG A 99 -6.79 -13.09 -2.85
C ARG A 99 -7.67 -13.68 -3.96
N GLN A 100 -8.94 -13.94 -3.67
CA GLN A 100 -9.89 -14.49 -4.65
C GLN A 100 -10.06 -13.56 -5.86
N GLU A 101 -10.23 -12.25 -5.63
CA GLU A 101 -10.38 -11.28 -6.71
C GLU A 101 -9.09 -11.12 -7.52
N PHE A 102 -7.94 -11.11 -6.85
CA PHE A 102 -6.64 -11.07 -7.51
C PHE A 102 -6.45 -12.30 -8.42
N GLU A 103 -6.70 -13.50 -7.90
CA GLU A 103 -6.58 -14.75 -8.66
C GLU A 103 -7.59 -14.80 -9.83
N ARG A 104 -8.81 -14.31 -9.61
CA ARG A 104 -9.83 -14.20 -10.68
C ARG A 104 -9.37 -13.29 -11.83
N VAL A 105 -8.70 -12.17 -11.49
CA VAL A 105 -8.25 -11.17 -12.48
C VAL A 105 -6.97 -11.60 -13.17
N PHE A 106 -5.98 -12.06 -12.42
CA PHE A 106 -4.63 -12.31 -12.92
C PHE A 106 -4.35 -13.79 -13.22
N GLY A 107 -5.13 -14.73 -12.68
CA GLY A 107 -5.00 -16.17 -12.94
C GLY A 107 -3.92 -16.87 -12.10
N PHE A 108 -3.34 -16.19 -11.13
CA PHE A 108 -2.38 -16.74 -10.14
C PHE A 108 -2.60 -16.07 -8.79
N ALA A 109 -2.16 -16.74 -7.71
CA ALA A 109 -2.27 -16.20 -6.35
C ALA A 109 -1.24 -15.12 -6.08
N PRO A 110 -1.59 -14.04 -5.34
CA PRO A 110 -0.61 -13.05 -4.90
C PRO A 110 0.26 -13.63 -3.78
N ARG A 111 1.55 -13.31 -3.79
CA ARG A 111 2.48 -13.67 -2.71
C ARG A 111 2.63 -12.55 -1.68
N GLY A 112 2.46 -11.32 -2.11
CA GLY A 112 2.65 -10.13 -1.30
C GLY A 112 1.38 -9.37 -0.97
N CYS A 113 1.38 -8.77 0.22
CA CYS A 113 0.33 -7.87 0.69
C CYS A 113 0.89 -6.48 0.96
N TRP A 114 0.31 -5.46 0.35
CA TRP A 114 0.42 -4.09 0.81
C TRP A 114 -0.81 -3.80 1.69
N PRO A 115 -0.69 -3.82 3.04
CA PRO A 115 -1.81 -3.47 3.90
C PRO A 115 -2.33 -2.07 3.57
N SER A 116 -3.63 -1.88 3.64
CA SER A 116 -4.26 -0.58 3.37
C SER A 116 -3.55 0.53 4.14
N GLU A 117 -3.08 1.57 3.44
CA GLU A 117 -2.28 2.66 4.00
C GLU A 117 -1.01 2.19 4.75
N GLY A 118 -0.45 1.06 4.38
CA GLY A 118 0.65 0.47 5.14
C GLY A 118 0.30 0.21 6.61
N ALA A 119 -0.98 0.19 6.97
CA ALA A 119 -1.43 0.09 8.35
C ALA A 119 -1.28 -1.33 8.89
N ILE A 120 -0.42 -1.51 9.86
CA ILE A 120 -0.17 -2.80 10.54
C ILE A 120 -0.30 -2.69 12.06
N SER A 121 -0.52 -3.83 12.68
CA SER A 121 -0.37 -4.10 14.11
C SER A 121 0.09 -5.54 14.27
N HIS A 122 0.49 -5.94 15.48
CA HIS A 122 0.95 -7.30 15.70
C HIS A 122 -0.06 -8.37 15.26
N VAL A 123 -1.35 -8.15 15.57
CA VAL A 123 -2.44 -9.08 15.18
C VAL A 123 -2.75 -9.01 13.67
N ALA A 124 -2.61 -7.84 13.04
CA ALA A 124 -2.80 -7.70 11.60
C ALA A 124 -1.72 -8.44 10.80
N VAL A 125 -0.45 -8.37 11.23
CA VAL A 125 0.65 -9.15 10.63
C VAL A 125 0.35 -10.65 10.68
N ARG A 126 -0.11 -11.16 11.85
CA ARG A 126 -0.50 -12.57 11.99
C ARG A 126 -1.70 -12.97 11.12
N ALA A 127 -2.64 -12.07 10.92
CA ALA A 127 -3.78 -12.33 10.04
C ALA A 127 -3.35 -12.42 8.57
N ILE A 128 -2.44 -11.54 8.13
CA ILE A 128 -1.87 -11.56 6.78
C ILE A 128 -1.09 -12.86 6.54
N GLU A 129 -0.26 -13.28 7.51
CA GLU A 129 0.44 -14.56 7.48
C GLU A 129 -0.55 -15.73 7.34
N SER A 130 -1.58 -15.74 8.20
CA SER A 130 -2.61 -16.81 8.19
C SER A 130 -3.43 -16.85 6.90
N ALA A 131 -3.52 -15.74 6.17
CA ALA A 131 -4.12 -15.67 4.85
C ALA A 131 -3.21 -16.22 3.74
N GLY A 132 -1.98 -16.64 4.06
CA GLY A 132 -1.06 -17.30 3.14
C GLY A 132 -0.29 -16.33 2.24
N PHE A 133 0.08 -15.17 2.75
CA PHE A 133 1.03 -14.28 2.11
C PHE A 133 2.46 -14.59 2.59
N ASP A 134 3.43 -14.44 1.70
CA ASP A 134 4.85 -14.67 1.98
C ASP A 134 5.53 -13.41 2.51
N TRP A 135 5.06 -12.24 2.09
CA TRP A 135 5.59 -10.96 2.53
C TRP A 135 4.51 -9.87 2.65
N LEU A 136 4.80 -8.89 3.48
CA LEU A 136 4.10 -7.61 3.50
C LEU A 136 5.08 -6.44 3.47
N ALA A 137 4.59 -5.27 3.09
CA ALA A 137 5.37 -4.04 3.13
C ALA A 137 4.62 -2.89 3.82
N THR A 138 5.36 -2.02 4.51
CA THR A 138 4.87 -0.80 5.13
C THR A 138 5.97 0.27 5.19
N SER A 139 6.04 1.12 6.19
CA SER A 139 6.98 2.23 6.27
C SER A 139 7.93 2.12 7.46
N VAL A 140 9.12 2.70 7.31
CA VAL A 140 10.09 2.86 8.38
C VAL A 140 9.56 3.69 9.55
N SER A 141 8.55 4.53 9.32
CA SER A 141 7.84 5.27 10.38
C SER A 141 7.07 4.37 11.34
N VAL A 142 6.71 3.13 10.92
CA VAL A 142 6.17 2.07 11.77
C VAL A 142 7.29 1.20 12.36
N LEU A 143 8.36 0.95 11.60
CA LEU A 143 9.47 0.12 12.03
C LEU A 143 10.23 0.70 13.22
N LYS A 144 10.65 1.98 13.12
CA LYS A 144 11.45 2.65 14.17
C LYS A 144 10.80 2.54 15.56
N PRO A 145 9.51 2.91 15.76
CA PRO A 145 8.84 2.73 17.04
C PRO A 145 8.71 1.26 17.47
N SER A 146 8.55 0.35 16.51
CA SER A 146 8.42 -1.09 16.77
C SER A 146 9.74 -1.70 17.26
N LEU A 147 10.88 -1.28 16.69
CA LEU A 147 12.22 -1.68 17.15
C LEU A 147 12.48 -1.17 18.57
N ARG A 148 12.18 0.09 18.86
CA ARG A 148 12.30 0.66 20.23
C ARG A 148 11.42 -0.12 21.21
N ALA A 149 10.20 -0.44 20.86
CA ALA A 149 9.30 -1.25 21.68
C ALA A 149 9.79 -2.72 21.84
N SER A 150 10.64 -3.17 20.95
CA SER A 150 11.31 -4.49 21.02
C SER A 150 12.62 -4.46 21.81
N GLY A 151 13.03 -3.29 22.34
CA GLY A 151 14.25 -3.10 23.13
C GLY A 151 15.51 -2.92 22.27
N VAL A 152 15.36 -2.54 21.00
CA VAL A 152 16.48 -2.25 20.11
C VAL A 152 16.82 -0.75 20.24
N GLU A 153 18.07 -0.44 20.58
CA GLU A 153 18.61 0.89 20.48
C GLU A 153 18.83 1.22 19.00
N LEU A 154 18.19 2.29 18.54
CA LEU A 154 18.24 2.71 17.14
C LEU A 154 18.92 4.08 17.09
N PRO A 155 20.07 4.20 16.39
CA PRO A 155 20.64 5.49 16.07
C PRO A 155 19.64 6.32 15.25
N GLU A 156 19.65 7.63 15.43
CA GLU A 156 18.72 8.51 14.70
C GLU A 156 19.04 8.53 13.22
N GLU A 157 20.32 8.57 12.85
CA GLU A 157 20.83 8.67 11.48
C GLU A 157 22.16 7.93 11.32
N GLY A 158 22.58 7.77 10.06
CA GLY A 158 23.89 7.26 9.69
C GLY A 158 23.90 5.77 9.32
N ALA A 159 25.07 5.27 8.95
CA ALA A 159 25.26 3.93 8.37
C ALA A 159 24.74 2.81 9.29
N GLU A 160 24.82 2.96 10.59
CA GLU A 160 24.33 1.96 11.53
C GLU A 160 22.80 1.91 11.55
N ALA A 161 22.12 3.07 11.51
CA ALA A 161 20.67 3.12 11.35
C ALA A 161 20.24 2.45 10.04
N GLU A 162 20.90 2.77 8.95
CA GLU A 162 20.60 2.20 7.64
C GLU A 162 20.81 0.67 7.59
N ARG A 163 21.85 0.15 8.24
CA ARG A 163 22.04 -1.31 8.37
C ARG A 163 20.92 -1.99 9.14
N LEU A 164 20.40 -1.33 10.15
CA LEU A 164 19.30 -1.87 10.97
C LEU A 164 17.96 -1.81 10.25
N LEU A 165 17.73 -0.81 9.40
CA LEU A 165 16.41 -0.55 8.79
C LEU A 165 16.21 -1.28 7.46
N ASN A 166 17.25 -1.38 6.62
CA ASN A 166 17.14 -1.87 5.25
C ASN A 166 17.37 -3.40 5.14
N ARG A 167 16.45 -4.16 5.73
CA ARG A 167 16.44 -5.65 5.71
C ARG A 167 15.03 -6.18 5.93
N ALA A 168 14.86 -7.48 5.70
CA ALA A 168 13.64 -8.18 6.08
C ALA A 168 13.53 -8.36 7.60
N PHE A 169 12.31 -8.29 8.10
CA PHE A 169 11.96 -8.57 9.49
C PHE A 169 10.87 -9.63 9.56
N ALA A 170 10.82 -10.38 10.67
CA ALA A 170 9.72 -11.29 10.94
C ALA A 170 9.34 -11.29 12.42
N LEU A 171 8.06 -11.57 12.71
CA LEU A 171 7.62 -11.85 14.07
C LEU A 171 8.22 -13.18 14.54
N PRO A 172 8.48 -13.37 15.86
CA PRO A 172 8.94 -14.63 16.38
C PRO A 172 8.03 -15.80 15.98
N GLY A 173 8.61 -16.82 15.34
CA GLY A 173 7.87 -17.99 14.85
C GLY A 173 7.00 -17.73 13.61
N SER A 174 7.23 -16.64 12.88
CA SER A 174 6.60 -16.31 11.61
C SER A 174 7.57 -16.58 10.45
N GLU A 175 7.04 -17.07 9.36
CA GLU A 175 7.74 -17.17 8.06
C GLU A 175 7.44 -15.96 7.16
N LEU A 176 6.43 -15.15 7.51
CA LEU A 176 6.09 -13.94 6.78
C LEU A 176 7.19 -12.89 6.95
N GLU A 177 7.76 -12.45 5.84
CA GLU A 177 8.74 -11.38 5.83
C GLU A 177 8.08 -10.00 5.75
N CYS A 178 8.49 -9.09 6.63
CA CYS A 178 8.03 -7.71 6.67
C CYS A 178 9.11 -6.79 6.13
N TYR A 179 8.76 -5.97 5.15
CA TYR A 179 9.63 -4.98 4.53
C TYR A 179 9.15 -3.57 4.83
N PHE A 180 10.09 -2.65 4.92
CA PHE A 180 9.79 -1.28 5.33
C PHE A 180 10.37 -0.29 4.33
N ARG A 181 9.50 0.53 3.70
CA ARG A 181 9.95 1.53 2.74
C ARG A 181 10.90 2.52 3.42
N HIS A 182 11.92 2.91 2.70
CA HIS A 182 12.79 4.01 3.09
C HIS A 182 12.09 5.33 2.77
N ASP A 183 11.57 6.03 3.79
CA ASP A 183 10.75 7.22 3.59
C ASP A 183 11.51 8.31 2.81
N GLY A 184 12.74 8.66 3.21
CA GLY A 184 13.52 9.72 2.56
C GLY A 184 13.74 9.48 1.06
N ILE A 185 14.18 8.29 0.66
CA ILE A 185 14.40 7.95 -0.75
C ILE A 185 13.08 7.89 -1.54
N SER A 186 12.03 7.36 -0.93
CA SER A 186 10.70 7.32 -1.56
C SER A 186 10.12 8.71 -1.75
N ASP A 187 10.29 9.59 -0.78
CA ASP A 187 9.78 10.96 -0.81
C ASP A 187 10.50 11.86 -1.83
N LEU A 188 11.77 11.56 -2.15
CA LEU A 188 12.43 12.19 -3.29
C LEU A 188 11.65 11.96 -4.59
N VAL A 189 11.26 10.73 -4.85
CA VAL A 189 10.46 10.36 -6.02
C VAL A 189 9.04 10.93 -5.91
N GLY A 190 8.38 10.79 -4.75
CA GLY A 190 7.00 11.22 -4.56
C GLY A 190 6.78 12.72 -4.64
N PHE A 191 7.73 13.54 -4.13
CA PHE A 191 7.49 14.97 -3.89
C PHE A 191 8.55 15.92 -4.44
N SER A 192 9.78 15.47 -4.68
CA SER A 192 10.89 16.36 -5.02
C SER A 192 11.20 16.36 -6.51
N TYR A 193 11.39 15.19 -7.11
CA TYR A 193 11.87 15.04 -8.49
C TYR A 193 10.88 15.46 -9.57
N SER A 194 9.60 15.62 -9.26
CA SER A 194 8.63 16.17 -10.20
C SER A 194 8.97 17.59 -10.71
N ARG A 195 9.86 18.30 -9.99
CA ARG A 195 10.33 19.64 -10.32
C ARG A 195 11.70 19.68 -11.00
N TRP A 196 12.31 18.51 -11.20
CA TRP A 196 13.65 18.39 -11.79
C TRP A 196 13.56 17.97 -13.24
N HIS A 197 14.67 18.17 -13.97
CA HIS A 197 14.81 17.48 -15.26
C HIS A 197 14.89 15.96 -15.01
N GLY A 198 14.22 15.17 -15.86
CA GLY A 198 14.07 13.73 -15.63
C GLY A 198 15.41 12.97 -15.53
N ASP A 199 16.38 13.33 -16.38
CA ASP A 199 17.71 12.70 -16.37
C ASP A 199 18.51 13.07 -15.11
N ASP A 200 18.43 14.34 -14.66
CA ASP A 200 19.12 14.81 -13.45
C ASP A 200 18.52 14.14 -12.20
N ALA A 201 17.21 14.04 -12.15
CA ALA A 201 16.51 13.33 -11.08
C ALA A 201 16.89 11.85 -11.02
N ALA A 202 16.95 11.18 -12.17
CA ALA A 202 17.35 9.78 -12.25
C ALA A 202 18.82 9.56 -11.84
N ALA A 203 19.71 10.46 -12.25
CA ALA A 203 21.12 10.41 -11.86
C ALA A 203 21.31 10.63 -10.35
N ASN A 204 20.61 11.63 -9.78
CA ASN A 204 20.65 11.87 -8.33
C ASN A 204 20.07 10.68 -7.57
N PHE A 205 18.94 10.12 -8.00
CA PHE A 205 18.34 8.94 -7.36
C PHE A 205 19.32 7.75 -7.34
N ALA A 206 19.98 7.45 -8.44
CA ALA A 206 20.99 6.39 -8.50
C ALA A 206 22.20 6.69 -7.58
N GLN A 207 22.62 7.95 -7.49
CA GLN A 207 23.70 8.38 -6.60
C GLN A 207 23.32 8.20 -5.12
N GLU A 208 22.13 8.58 -4.70
CA GLU A 208 21.63 8.39 -3.34
C GLU A 208 21.61 6.89 -2.98
N LEU A 209 21.09 6.04 -3.87
CA LEU A 209 21.11 4.60 -3.68
C LEU A 209 22.52 4.03 -3.58
N ALA A 210 23.44 4.48 -4.42
CA ALA A 210 24.83 4.02 -4.40
C ALA A 210 25.55 4.46 -3.11
N GLN A 211 25.31 5.66 -2.61
CA GLN A 211 25.86 6.12 -1.34
C GLN A 211 25.33 5.28 -0.16
N LEU A 212 24.04 4.99 -0.15
CA LEU A 212 23.42 4.10 0.84
C LEU A 212 24.04 2.69 0.78
N ALA A 213 24.19 2.15 -0.43
CA ALA A 213 24.80 0.85 -0.65
C ALA A 213 26.25 0.81 -0.14
N ALA A 214 27.04 1.85 -0.41
CA ALA A 214 28.42 1.96 0.05
C ALA A 214 28.53 2.06 1.58
N SER A 215 27.65 2.84 2.21
CA SER A 215 27.64 3.04 3.68
C SER A 215 27.29 1.77 4.45
N THR A 216 26.62 0.81 3.79
CA THR A 216 26.17 -0.44 4.38
C THR A 216 26.82 -1.69 3.76
N ALA A 217 27.96 -1.52 3.08
CA ALA A 217 28.66 -2.61 2.37
C ALA A 217 29.03 -3.78 3.32
N GLY A 218 28.99 -5.00 2.78
CA GLY A 218 29.37 -6.24 3.51
C GLY A 218 28.27 -6.89 4.33
N GLU A 219 27.08 -6.30 4.47
CA GLU A 219 25.96 -6.91 5.19
C GLU A 219 25.14 -7.80 4.23
N PRO A 220 24.93 -9.09 4.53
CA PRO A 220 24.07 -9.97 3.75
C PRO A 220 22.59 -9.64 3.96
N GLY A 221 21.74 -9.92 2.96
CA GLY A 221 20.29 -9.81 3.07
C GLY A 221 19.77 -8.36 3.17
N ARG A 222 20.56 -7.38 2.66
CA ARG A 222 20.09 -5.99 2.58
C ARG A 222 19.05 -5.82 1.47
N VAL A 223 17.99 -5.13 1.83
CA VAL A 223 16.91 -4.78 0.90
C VAL A 223 16.47 -3.35 1.17
N LEU A 224 16.59 -2.49 0.18
CA LEU A 224 16.04 -1.15 0.22
C LEU A 224 14.70 -1.16 -0.52
N LEU A 225 13.62 -0.86 0.18
CA LEU A 225 12.31 -0.73 -0.41
C LEU A 225 11.99 0.75 -0.70
N VAL A 226 11.74 1.05 -1.97
CA VAL A 226 11.15 2.31 -2.42
C VAL A 226 9.69 2.04 -2.77
N ALA A 227 8.79 2.72 -2.12
CA ALA A 227 7.35 2.58 -2.34
C ALA A 227 6.66 3.95 -2.29
N LEU A 228 5.68 4.16 -3.17
CA LEU A 228 4.91 5.39 -3.29
C LEU A 228 3.56 5.11 -3.96
N ASP A 229 2.62 6.03 -3.81
CA ASP A 229 1.36 6.00 -4.54
C ASP A 229 1.61 6.19 -6.05
N GLY A 230 1.02 5.34 -6.85
CA GLY A 230 1.17 5.41 -8.30
C GLY A 230 0.39 6.55 -8.92
N GLU A 231 -0.79 6.86 -8.40
CA GLU A 231 -1.64 7.94 -8.89
C GLU A 231 -1.11 9.32 -8.49
N ASN A 232 -0.68 9.52 -7.26
CA ASN A 232 -0.27 10.83 -6.74
C ASN A 232 1.04 11.33 -7.34
N ALA A 233 2.06 10.47 -7.43
CA ALA A 233 3.37 10.88 -7.90
C ALA A 233 3.34 11.33 -9.36
N TRP A 234 2.77 10.55 -10.24
CA TRP A 234 2.90 10.75 -11.69
C TRP A 234 2.06 11.88 -12.24
N GLU A 235 0.99 12.30 -11.55
CA GLU A 235 0.17 13.46 -11.93
C GLU A 235 0.98 14.76 -11.90
N TYR A 236 1.96 14.88 -11.02
CA TYR A 236 2.78 16.08 -10.87
C TYR A 236 4.03 16.09 -11.76
N TYR A 237 4.36 14.98 -12.40
CA TYR A 237 5.51 14.91 -13.31
C TYR A 237 5.14 15.33 -14.73
N PRO A 238 6.06 16.05 -15.45
CA PRO A 238 5.89 16.28 -16.87
C PRO A 238 5.67 14.96 -17.62
N PHE A 239 4.67 14.92 -18.49
CA PHE A 239 4.29 13.71 -19.26
C PHE A 239 4.05 12.47 -18.41
N ASN A 240 3.44 12.64 -17.22
CA ASN A 240 3.15 11.56 -16.27
C ASN A 240 4.38 10.73 -15.90
N GLY A 241 5.53 11.38 -15.77
CA GLY A 241 6.78 10.75 -15.34
C GLY A 241 7.52 9.94 -16.40
N TRP A 242 7.07 9.93 -17.65
CA TRP A 242 7.67 9.12 -18.71
C TRP A 242 9.18 9.27 -18.84
N TYR A 243 9.69 10.50 -18.90
CA TYR A 243 11.12 10.76 -19.08
C TYR A 243 11.91 10.34 -17.85
N PHE A 244 11.44 10.70 -16.67
CA PHE A 244 12.08 10.31 -15.42
C PHE A 244 12.11 8.78 -15.25
N LEU A 245 10.97 8.10 -15.40
CA LEU A 245 10.87 6.64 -15.24
C LEU A 245 11.79 5.91 -16.20
N ARG A 246 11.82 6.35 -17.48
CA ARG A 246 12.70 5.74 -18.48
C ARG A 246 14.17 5.91 -18.11
N ALA A 247 14.58 7.11 -17.74
CA ALA A 247 15.95 7.39 -17.33
C ALA A 247 16.32 6.60 -16.06
N MET A 248 15.46 6.61 -15.04
CA MET A 248 15.64 5.90 -13.78
C MET A 248 15.84 4.39 -14.01
N TYR A 249 14.91 3.73 -14.69
CA TYR A 249 15.03 2.29 -14.95
C TYR A 249 16.24 1.94 -15.80
N THR A 250 16.58 2.76 -16.81
CA THR A 250 17.76 2.54 -17.63
C THR A 250 19.04 2.64 -16.80
N THR A 251 19.15 3.66 -15.95
CA THR A 251 20.31 3.88 -15.08
C THR A 251 20.45 2.76 -14.05
N LEU A 252 19.37 2.40 -13.36
CA LEU A 252 19.41 1.38 -12.33
C LEU A 252 19.67 -0.02 -12.89
N ALA A 253 19.09 -0.38 -14.05
CA ALA A 253 19.29 -1.68 -14.67
C ALA A 253 20.75 -1.91 -15.15
N SER A 254 21.51 -0.84 -15.39
CA SER A 254 22.90 -0.91 -15.79
C SER A 254 23.90 -0.60 -14.66
N HIS A 255 23.39 -0.30 -13.45
CA HIS A 255 24.26 0.10 -12.33
C HIS A 255 25.00 -1.13 -11.75
N PRO A 256 26.33 -1.08 -11.58
CA PRO A 256 27.10 -2.26 -11.17
C PRO A 256 26.80 -2.73 -9.74
N ASP A 257 26.39 -1.82 -8.84
CA ASP A 257 26.22 -2.08 -7.41
C ASP A 257 24.75 -2.15 -7.00
N ILE A 258 23.80 -2.02 -7.94
CA ILE A 258 22.36 -2.04 -7.66
C ILE A 258 21.71 -3.17 -8.45
N ARG A 259 20.98 -4.01 -7.76
CA ARG A 259 20.12 -5.06 -8.35
C ARG A 259 18.66 -4.75 -8.10
N LEU A 260 17.88 -4.56 -9.15
CA LEU A 260 16.44 -4.48 -9.06
C LEU A 260 15.86 -5.89 -8.89
N VAL A 261 15.02 -6.06 -7.87
CA VAL A 261 14.43 -7.36 -7.51
C VAL A 261 12.98 -7.18 -7.07
N THR A 262 12.22 -8.26 -7.15
CA THR A 262 10.91 -8.33 -6.49
C THR A 262 11.06 -8.83 -5.06
N LEU A 263 10.08 -8.54 -4.19
CA LEU A 263 10.14 -9.01 -2.80
C LEU A 263 10.02 -10.53 -2.71
N SER A 264 9.26 -11.16 -3.59
CA SER A 264 9.20 -12.63 -3.65
C SER A 264 10.52 -13.27 -4.08
N GLU A 265 11.31 -12.64 -4.97
CA GLU A 265 12.66 -13.11 -5.29
C GLU A 265 13.57 -13.08 -4.06
N ILE A 266 13.46 -12.03 -3.22
CA ILE A 266 14.22 -11.92 -1.98
C ILE A 266 13.81 -13.00 -0.98
N VAL A 267 12.50 -13.21 -0.77
CA VAL A 267 12.00 -14.31 0.10
C VAL A 267 12.56 -15.65 -0.35
N ASP A 268 12.50 -15.96 -1.65
CA ASP A 268 13.03 -17.20 -2.21
C ASP A 268 14.57 -17.31 -2.07
N GLU A 269 15.29 -16.21 -2.18
CA GLU A 269 16.74 -16.15 -1.94
C GLU A 269 17.08 -16.39 -0.46
N HIS A 270 16.34 -15.75 0.45
CA HIS A 270 16.51 -15.95 1.88
C HIS A 270 16.29 -17.43 2.27
N HIS A 271 15.22 -18.03 1.79
CA HIS A 271 14.94 -19.45 2.03
C HIS A 271 16.04 -20.37 1.49
N ARG A 272 16.49 -20.14 0.25
CA ARG A 272 17.57 -20.96 -0.39
C ARG A 272 18.93 -20.81 0.30
N ALA A 273 19.25 -19.60 0.76
CA ALA A 273 20.53 -19.29 1.38
C ALA A 273 20.53 -19.50 2.90
N GLY A 274 19.38 -19.81 3.52
CA GLY A 274 19.24 -19.92 4.97
C GLY A 274 19.43 -18.59 5.70
N ILE A 275 19.10 -17.47 5.03
CA ILE A 275 19.16 -16.13 5.62
C ILE A 275 17.85 -15.91 6.39
N ALA A 276 17.95 -15.77 7.69
CA ALA A 276 16.80 -15.49 8.54
C ALA A 276 16.51 -13.98 8.56
N PRO A 277 15.22 -13.57 8.45
CA PRO A 277 14.84 -12.17 8.67
C PRO A 277 15.15 -11.75 10.12
N ALA A 278 15.40 -10.47 10.32
CA ALA A 278 15.66 -9.93 11.65
C ALA A 278 14.43 -10.04 12.55
N PRO A 279 14.57 -10.39 13.84
CA PRO A 279 13.43 -10.57 14.72
C PRO A 279 12.78 -9.23 15.08
N LEU A 280 11.48 -9.10 14.84
CA LEU A 280 10.66 -7.98 15.26
C LEU A 280 9.72 -8.46 16.38
N LYS A 281 10.14 -8.33 17.64
CA LYS A 281 9.41 -8.91 18.79
C LYS A 281 8.03 -8.27 19.00
N ARG A 282 7.91 -6.98 18.68
CA ARG A 282 6.67 -6.23 18.82
C ARG A 282 6.47 -5.32 17.60
N VAL A 283 5.26 -5.30 17.08
CA VAL A 283 4.82 -4.31 16.09
C VAL A 283 3.95 -3.30 16.81
N ARG A 284 4.39 -2.06 16.85
CA ARG A 284 3.57 -0.92 17.28
C ARG A 284 2.57 -0.61 16.17
N ALA A 285 1.29 -0.55 16.51
CA ALA A 285 0.27 -0.24 15.51
C ALA A 285 0.49 1.17 14.93
N GLY A 286 0.39 1.27 13.61
CA GLY A 286 0.60 2.50 12.86
C GLY A 286 0.49 2.25 11.36
N SER A 287 0.61 3.32 10.58
CA SER A 287 0.57 3.32 9.12
C SER A 287 1.76 4.11 8.55
N TRP A 288 1.91 4.12 7.23
CA TRP A 288 2.92 4.96 6.59
C TRP A 288 2.60 6.47 6.71
N VAL A 289 1.33 6.80 6.99
CA VAL A 289 0.91 8.19 7.23
C VAL A 289 1.26 8.56 8.66
N TYR A 290 2.32 9.35 8.82
CA TYR A 290 2.86 9.84 10.12
C TYR A 290 3.24 8.77 11.14
N GLY A 291 3.28 7.49 10.78
CA GLY A 291 3.55 6.38 11.71
C GLY A 291 2.42 6.09 12.69
N THR A 292 1.23 6.68 12.50
CA THR A 292 0.08 6.61 13.40
C THR A 292 -1.18 6.10 12.72
N LEU A 293 -2.28 6.02 13.44
CA LEU A 293 -3.62 5.71 12.91
C LEU A 293 -4.56 6.92 13.02
N SER A 294 -4.05 8.11 13.34
CA SER A 294 -4.85 9.31 13.59
C SER A 294 -5.60 9.82 12.37
N THR A 295 -5.13 9.49 11.17
CA THR A 295 -5.86 9.81 9.93
C THR A 295 -7.24 9.15 9.87
N TRP A 296 -7.44 8.02 10.56
CA TRP A 296 -8.69 7.25 10.51
C TRP A 296 -9.44 7.18 11.83
N MET A 297 -8.84 7.57 12.95
CA MET A 297 -9.47 7.52 14.27
C MET A 297 -8.85 8.57 15.22
N GLY A 298 -9.65 9.11 16.13
CA GLY A 298 -9.20 10.07 17.15
C GLY A 298 -9.89 11.43 17.05
N ASP A 299 -10.21 11.88 15.84
CA ASP A 299 -11.05 13.04 15.61
C ASP A 299 -12.53 12.72 15.94
N PRO A 300 -13.32 13.66 16.49
CA PRO A 300 -14.72 13.43 16.83
C PRO A 300 -15.57 12.95 15.65
N ASP A 301 -15.39 13.53 14.45
CA ASP A 301 -16.17 13.16 13.27
C ASP A 301 -15.79 11.75 12.78
N LYS A 302 -14.49 11.41 12.81
CA LYS A 302 -14.01 10.05 12.50
C LYS A 302 -14.57 9.03 13.49
N ASN A 303 -14.55 9.35 14.77
CA ASN A 303 -15.10 8.47 15.82
C ASN A 303 -16.61 8.28 15.67
N ALA A 304 -17.36 9.32 15.32
CA ALA A 304 -18.78 9.22 14.99
C ALA A 304 -19.01 8.32 13.77
N GLY A 305 -18.17 8.42 12.74
CA GLY A 305 -18.18 7.52 11.58
C GLY A 305 -18.00 6.06 11.98
N TRP A 306 -17.05 5.76 12.88
CA TRP A 306 -16.86 4.40 13.42
C TRP A 306 -18.07 3.92 14.22
N ASP A 307 -18.72 4.80 15.00
CA ASP A 307 -19.93 4.44 15.75
C ASP A 307 -21.09 4.08 14.81
N LEU A 308 -21.31 4.87 13.75
CA LEU A 308 -22.28 4.58 12.70
C LEU A 308 -21.97 3.25 11.98
N LEU A 309 -20.70 2.99 11.67
CA LEU A 309 -20.29 1.75 11.05
C LEU A 309 -20.53 0.53 11.97
N CYS A 310 -20.31 0.67 13.28
CA CYS A 310 -20.64 -0.37 14.26
C CYS A 310 -22.15 -0.67 14.29
N GLU A 311 -23.00 0.35 14.23
CA GLU A 311 -24.46 0.20 14.16
C GLU A 311 -24.90 -0.48 12.87
N ALA A 312 -24.35 -0.05 11.73
CA ALA A 312 -24.61 -0.66 10.43
C ALA A 312 -24.21 -2.14 10.41
N LYS A 313 -23.05 -2.49 10.99
CA LYS A 313 -22.59 -3.87 11.11
C LYS A 313 -23.52 -4.74 11.96
N ARG A 314 -24.01 -4.22 13.07
CA ARG A 314 -25.00 -4.95 13.92
C ARG A 314 -26.32 -5.18 13.19
N ALA A 315 -26.80 -4.17 12.46
CA ALA A 315 -27.99 -4.31 11.62
C ALA A 315 -27.76 -5.36 10.52
N PHE A 316 -26.61 -5.31 9.85
CA PHE A 316 -26.21 -6.32 8.88
C PHE A 316 -26.22 -7.74 9.50
N ASP A 317 -25.57 -7.94 10.65
CA ASP A 317 -25.51 -9.25 11.31
C ASP A 317 -26.90 -9.79 11.65
N THR A 318 -27.80 -8.90 12.12
CA THR A 318 -29.19 -9.25 12.42
C THR A 318 -29.92 -9.74 11.16
N VAL A 319 -29.74 -9.04 10.04
CA VAL A 319 -30.36 -9.41 8.77
C VAL A 319 -29.79 -10.73 8.22
N ILE A 320 -28.46 -10.91 8.27
CA ILE A 320 -27.82 -12.16 7.85
C ILE A 320 -28.29 -13.34 8.70
N ALA A 321 -28.35 -13.17 10.03
CA ALA A 321 -28.79 -14.21 10.96
C ALA A 321 -30.27 -14.59 10.76
N SER A 322 -31.10 -13.70 10.22
CA SER A 322 -32.51 -13.99 9.94
C SER A 322 -32.75 -15.03 8.86
N GLY A 323 -31.72 -15.32 8.03
CA GLY A 323 -31.83 -16.26 6.91
C GLY A 323 -32.78 -15.83 5.77
N ARG A 324 -33.25 -14.57 5.78
CA ARG A 324 -34.26 -14.08 4.80
C ARG A 324 -33.68 -13.69 3.45
N LEU A 325 -32.37 -13.44 3.38
CA LEU A 325 -31.72 -13.04 2.14
C LEU A 325 -31.44 -14.27 1.27
N ASP A 326 -31.78 -14.18 0.00
CA ASP A 326 -31.26 -15.12 -0.99
C ASP A 326 -29.72 -14.93 -1.17
N PRO A 327 -29.03 -15.89 -1.78
CA PRO A 327 -27.58 -15.83 -1.94
C PRO A 327 -27.09 -14.56 -2.65
N ALA A 328 -27.80 -14.08 -3.67
CA ALA A 328 -27.43 -12.89 -4.41
C ALA A 328 -27.61 -11.60 -3.59
N ALA A 329 -28.72 -11.50 -2.83
CA ALA A 329 -28.97 -10.38 -1.93
C ALA A 329 -27.95 -10.37 -0.77
N ARG A 330 -27.59 -11.54 -0.25
CA ARG A 330 -26.54 -11.67 0.77
C ARG A 330 -25.18 -11.19 0.22
N ALA A 331 -24.77 -11.64 -0.96
CA ALA A 331 -23.52 -11.22 -1.57
C ALA A 331 -23.47 -9.70 -1.79
N ARG A 332 -24.57 -9.08 -2.25
CA ARG A 332 -24.66 -7.61 -2.38
C ARG A 332 -24.54 -6.90 -1.03
N ALA A 333 -25.18 -7.42 0.01
CA ALA A 333 -25.11 -6.83 1.35
C ALA A 333 -23.67 -6.93 1.92
N GLU A 334 -22.99 -8.06 1.73
CA GLU A 334 -21.59 -8.25 2.12
C GLU A 334 -20.66 -7.27 1.38
N GLN A 335 -20.87 -7.06 0.09
CA GLN A 335 -20.10 -6.11 -0.71
C GLN A 335 -20.38 -4.66 -0.27
N GLN A 336 -21.63 -4.31 0.03
CA GLN A 336 -21.98 -2.97 0.52
C GLN A 336 -21.36 -2.71 1.90
N LEU A 337 -21.39 -3.69 2.80
CA LEU A 337 -20.71 -3.56 4.09
C LEU A 337 -19.19 -3.35 3.90
N ALA A 338 -18.57 -4.13 3.02
CA ALA A 338 -17.15 -3.99 2.74
C ALA A 338 -16.79 -2.59 2.19
N ALA A 339 -17.66 -2.00 1.38
CA ALA A 339 -17.48 -0.61 0.92
C ALA A 339 -17.58 0.40 2.07
N CYS A 340 -18.45 0.15 3.06
CA CYS A 340 -18.54 0.99 4.26
C CYS A 340 -17.33 0.83 5.20
N GLU A 341 -16.60 -0.28 5.14
CA GLU A 341 -15.39 -0.55 5.92
C GLU A 341 -14.13 0.06 5.30
N ALA A 342 -14.22 0.67 4.12
CA ALA A 342 -13.09 1.30 3.41
C ALA A 342 -12.47 2.46 4.21
N SER A 343 -11.16 2.65 4.03
CA SER A 343 -10.42 3.72 4.72
C SER A 343 -10.76 5.13 4.26
N ASP A 344 -11.22 5.30 3.02
CA ASP A 344 -11.46 6.60 2.38
C ASP A 344 -12.44 7.49 3.13
N TRP A 345 -13.49 6.92 3.69
CA TRP A 345 -14.45 7.66 4.49
C TRP A 345 -13.79 8.49 5.58
N PHE A 346 -12.91 7.83 6.33
CA PHE A 346 -12.25 8.39 7.49
C PHE A 346 -11.17 9.39 7.10
N TRP A 347 -10.58 9.26 5.93
CA TRP A 347 -9.63 10.23 5.40
C TRP A 347 -10.25 11.62 5.28
N TRP A 348 -11.47 11.69 4.74
CA TRP A 348 -12.15 12.95 4.46
C TRP A 348 -12.82 13.60 5.66
N PHE A 349 -13.05 12.89 6.76
CA PHE A 349 -13.60 13.45 7.98
C PHE A 349 -12.55 14.24 8.76
N GLY A 350 -12.99 15.24 9.53
CA GLY A 350 -12.17 16.04 10.42
C GLY A 350 -11.89 17.47 9.94
N ASP A 351 -11.44 18.32 10.85
CA ASP A 351 -11.34 19.77 10.67
C ASP A 351 -10.30 20.23 9.63
N TYR A 352 -9.38 19.37 9.22
CA TYR A 352 -8.38 19.70 8.21
C TYR A 352 -8.91 19.61 6.77
N ASN A 353 -10.07 19.07 6.56
CA ASN A 353 -10.76 19.06 5.28
C ASN A 353 -11.82 20.16 5.22
N PRO A 354 -11.97 20.88 4.07
CA PRO A 354 -13.01 21.88 3.95
C PRO A 354 -14.40 21.29 4.18
N ALA A 355 -15.15 21.84 5.14
CA ALA A 355 -16.48 21.33 5.52
C ALA A 355 -17.47 21.23 4.34
N GLY A 356 -17.31 22.06 3.29
CA GLY A 356 -18.11 21.99 2.07
C GLY A 356 -17.81 20.79 1.17
N ALA A 357 -16.64 20.16 1.31
CA ALA A 357 -16.27 18.98 0.52
C ALA A 357 -16.77 17.66 1.13
N VAL A 358 -17.22 17.69 2.40
CA VAL A 358 -17.57 16.52 3.20
C VAL A 358 -19.08 16.40 3.45
N ARG A 359 -19.84 17.49 3.24
CA ARG A 359 -21.26 17.54 3.59
C ARG A 359 -22.21 17.15 2.46
N ASP A 360 -21.77 17.11 1.23
CA ASP A 360 -22.53 16.74 0.03
C ASP A 360 -22.19 15.31 -0.42
#